data_7bd988793cd52745ad9b480aac7db59c
#
_entry.id   7bd988793cd52745ad9b480aac7db59c
#
_cell.length_a   1.000
_cell.length_b   1.000
_cell.length_c   1.000
_cell.angle_alpha   90.00
_cell.angle_beta   90.00
_cell.angle_gamma   90.00
#
_symmetry.space_group_name_H-M   'P 1'
#
loop_
_entity.id
_entity.type
_entity.pdbx_description
1 polymer ?
#
loop_
_entity_poly.entity_id
_entity_poly.type
_entity_poly.pdbx_seq_one_letter_code
_entity_poly.pdbx_strand_id
1 'polypeptide(L)'
;MAQFKTRARALDLLGRQQIAGIPTAINELIKNAHDAYADKFDIDFLRCNNLLVLRDDGLGMTKEEFETRWLTLGTESKLANKKSSLPPIDISKPRRPIMGEKGIGRLAIASIGSQVLIVSKAKLRSKEYDIVVAFINWEIFELPGINLEDIVIPVREYSHMPNAADIDSIKNEVIQSLDKLNQKELIDDKDFEKIKSSITSFKVDPHQLSLQLQQGFELTNGCGGTQFFISPVYDTIISDIEGDGNSDEATKIEKMLMGFHNTMTPDHPTPVVDISFRDYRANDGSFVSIIDKEHFFTTEEFELADHHFQGQFDEFGQFKGLVKIYGEKTFDHIVNWRDNYYRETECGPFKINLAYLQGELKSSRVDVENYARIKAKGDKFGGLYIYRDNIRVLPYGDSDYDFLDIEKIVRNEHQHISFLIDECSVLLK
;
A
#
# COMPACT_ATOMS: atom_id res chain seq x y z
N MET A 1 18.95 33.92 -20.79
CA MET A 1 17.82 32.98 -21.05
C MET A 1 17.13 32.70 -19.72
N ALA A 2 15.81 32.75 -19.64
CA ALA A 2 15.06 32.41 -18.43
C ALA A 2 14.87 30.89 -18.36
N GLN A 3 14.96 30.30 -17.18
CA GLN A 3 14.72 28.89 -16.92
C GLN A 3 13.75 28.74 -15.74
N PHE A 4 12.96 27.67 -15.72
CA PHE A 4 12.17 27.32 -14.58
C PHE A 4 13.08 26.94 -13.40
N LYS A 5 12.75 27.42 -12.18
CA LYS A 5 13.42 27.04 -10.94
C LYS A 5 12.40 26.31 -10.06
N THR A 6 12.84 25.22 -9.43
CA THR A 6 11.98 24.42 -8.57
C THR A 6 12.27 24.75 -7.11
N ARG A 7 11.29 25.32 -6.40
CA ARG A 7 11.36 25.50 -4.94
C ARG A 7 11.18 24.15 -4.24
N ALA A 8 11.88 23.96 -3.12
CA ALA A 8 11.80 22.75 -2.32
C ALA A 8 10.35 22.40 -1.91
N ARG A 9 9.55 23.43 -1.61
CA ARG A 9 8.12 23.29 -1.27
C ARG A 9 7.29 22.61 -2.35
N ALA A 10 7.73 22.58 -3.60
CA ALA A 10 7.03 21.83 -4.65
C ALA A 10 6.96 20.32 -4.35
N LEU A 11 7.96 19.78 -3.64
CA LEU A 11 7.99 18.38 -3.22
C LEU A 11 6.94 18.08 -2.14
N ASP A 12 6.78 18.99 -1.19
CA ASP A 12 5.75 18.90 -0.16
C ASP A 12 4.33 18.95 -0.78
N LEU A 13 4.11 19.87 -1.74
CA LEU A 13 2.84 19.99 -2.46
C LEU A 13 2.51 18.71 -3.26
N LEU A 14 3.50 18.09 -3.89
CA LEU A 14 3.31 16.85 -4.67
C LEU A 14 3.17 15.60 -3.80
N GLY A 15 3.79 15.57 -2.64
CA GLY A 15 3.72 14.45 -1.68
C GLY A 15 2.49 14.59 -0.78
N ARG A 16 2.58 15.45 0.22
CA ARG A 16 1.62 15.52 1.34
C ARG A 16 0.23 16.00 0.94
N GLN A 17 0.12 16.96 0.02
CA GLN A 17 -1.18 17.54 -0.33
C GLN A 17 -1.98 16.71 -1.34
N GLN A 18 -1.35 15.78 -2.06
CA GLN A 18 -2.05 14.90 -3.00
C GLN A 18 -2.44 13.55 -2.40
N ILE A 19 -1.95 13.23 -1.21
CA ILE A 19 -2.18 11.94 -0.54
C ILE A 19 -3.21 12.10 0.57
N ALA A 20 -4.29 11.36 0.49
CA ALA A 20 -5.40 11.41 1.44
C ALA A 20 -5.10 10.61 2.73
N GLY A 21 -4.06 11.05 3.50
CA GLY A 21 -3.73 10.50 4.81
C GLY A 21 -2.83 9.25 4.79
N ILE A 22 -2.53 8.75 5.99
CA ILE A 22 -1.59 7.65 6.22
C ILE A 22 -2.01 6.34 5.56
N PRO A 23 -3.29 5.91 5.61
CA PRO A 23 -3.70 4.67 4.96
C PRO A 23 -3.43 4.65 3.46
N THR A 24 -3.70 5.77 2.77
CA THR A 24 -3.41 5.91 1.32
C THR A 24 -1.90 5.89 1.05
N ALA A 25 -1.12 6.54 1.92
CA ALA A 25 0.34 6.54 1.80
C ALA A 25 0.92 5.13 1.91
N ILE A 26 0.45 4.34 2.88
CA ILE A 26 0.85 2.94 3.05
C ILE A 26 0.46 2.11 1.82
N ASN A 27 -0.76 2.30 1.29
CA ASN A 27 -1.22 1.60 0.08
C ASN A 27 -0.29 1.87 -1.13
N GLU A 28 0.15 3.12 -1.31
CA GLU A 28 1.11 3.46 -2.37
C GLU A 28 2.47 2.78 -2.17
N LEU A 29 2.93 2.61 -0.92
CA LEU A 29 4.17 1.89 -0.63
C LEU A 29 4.04 0.39 -0.85
N ILE A 30 2.88 -0.21 -0.58
CA ILE A 30 2.60 -1.61 -0.91
C ILE A 30 2.62 -1.82 -2.43
N LYS A 31 2.07 -0.89 -3.22
CA LYS A 31 2.16 -0.94 -4.69
C LYS A 31 3.62 -0.87 -5.17
N ASN A 32 4.45 -0.05 -4.54
CA ASN A 32 5.88 0.00 -4.85
C ASN A 32 6.59 -1.31 -4.51
N ALA A 33 6.25 -1.95 -3.38
CA ALA A 33 6.77 -3.27 -3.00
C ALA A 33 6.31 -4.35 -3.99
N HIS A 34 5.04 -4.32 -4.44
CA HIS A 34 4.54 -5.18 -5.51
C HIS A 34 5.36 -5.02 -6.80
N ASP A 35 5.61 -3.79 -7.23
CA ASP A 35 6.39 -3.49 -8.43
C ASP A 35 7.87 -3.90 -8.28
N ALA A 36 8.37 -3.95 -7.03
CA ALA A 36 9.68 -4.49 -6.68
C ALA A 36 9.71 -6.02 -6.45
N TYR A 37 8.63 -6.75 -6.82
CA TYR A 37 8.53 -8.19 -6.68
C TYR A 37 8.59 -8.70 -5.23
N ALA A 38 8.19 -7.93 -4.24
CA ALA A 38 8.07 -8.38 -2.87
C ALA A 38 7.01 -9.48 -2.73
N ASP A 39 7.26 -10.49 -1.88
CA ASP A 39 6.29 -11.49 -1.48
C ASP A 39 5.64 -11.14 -0.15
N LYS A 40 6.30 -10.28 0.65
CA LYS A 40 5.83 -9.84 1.96
C LYS A 40 6.00 -8.34 2.13
N PHE A 41 5.05 -7.74 2.84
CA PHE A 41 5.10 -6.35 3.28
C PHE A 41 4.60 -6.24 4.73
N ASP A 42 5.52 -5.93 5.64
CA ASP A 42 5.22 -5.81 7.07
C ASP A 42 5.17 -4.35 7.50
N ILE A 43 4.19 -4.05 8.33
CA ILE A 43 3.98 -2.74 8.96
C ILE A 43 4.00 -2.96 10.47
N ASP A 44 4.95 -2.32 11.16
CA ASP A 44 5.12 -2.41 12.59
C ASP A 44 5.03 -1.00 13.22
N PHE A 45 3.98 -0.72 13.98
CA PHE A 45 3.83 0.55 14.69
C PHE A 45 4.23 0.41 16.16
N LEU A 46 5.38 0.95 16.52
CA LEU A 46 5.91 0.96 17.88
C LEU A 46 5.47 2.26 18.59
N ARG A 47 4.33 2.22 19.25
CA ARG A 47 3.69 3.42 19.86
C ARG A 47 4.57 4.15 20.84
N CYS A 48 5.22 3.41 21.75
CA CYS A 48 6.09 4.00 22.76
C CYS A 48 7.28 4.79 22.18
N ASN A 49 7.69 4.44 20.97
CA ASN A 49 8.80 5.10 20.26
C ASN A 49 8.31 6.13 19.24
N ASN A 50 7.00 6.23 19.04
CA ASN A 50 6.36 6.97 17.94
C ASN A 50 7.05 6.67 16.59
N LEU A 51 7.23 5.37 16.30
CA LEU A 51 7.98 4.85 15.17
C LEU A 51 7.12 3.87 14.36
N LEU A 52 6.98 4.15 13.06
CA LEU A 52 6.42 3.21 12.10
C LEU A 52 7.54 2.62 11.27
N VAL A 53 7.60 1.29 11.21
CA VAL A 53 8.55 0.54 10.40
C VAL A 53 7.80 -0.18 9.29
N LEU A 54 8.17 0.09 8.04
CA LEU A 54 7.62 -0.59 6.87
C LEU A 54 8.73 -1.39 6.21
N ARG A 55 8.52 -2.67 5.91
CA ARG A 55 9.54 -3.57 5.39
C ARG A 55 8.98 -4.42 4.25
N ASP A 56 9.70 -4.49 3.14
CA ASP A 56 9.46 -5.42 2.04
C ASP A 56 10.68 -6.31 1.79
N ASP A 57 10.45 -7.49 1.22
CA ASP A 57 11.46 -8.46 0.81
C ASP A 57 11.69 -8.45 -0.71
N GLY A 58 11.39 -7.34 -1.37
CA GLY A 58 11.51 -7.16 -2.81
C GLY A 58 12.95 -7.10 -3.31
N LEU A 59 13.09 -6.63 -4.56
CA LEU A 59 14.39 -6.53 -5.21
C LEU A 59 15.33 -5.50 -4.58
N GLY A 60 14.80 -4.57 -3.76
CA GLY A 60 15.58 -3.48 -3.20
C GLY A 60 16.20 -2.56 -4.25
N MET A 61 17.16 -1.75 -3.84
CA MET A 61 17.81 -0.76 -4.71
C MET A 61 19.32 -0.72 -4.49
N THR A 62 20.08 -0.59 -5.57
CA THR A 62 21.47 -0.14 -5.53
C THR A 62 21.53 1.36 -5.27
N LYS A 63 22.69 1.88 -4.88
CA LYS A 63 22.89 3.33 -4.71
C LYS A 63 22.56 4.10 -5.99
N GLU A 64 23.00 3.62 -7.14
CA GLU A 64 22.71 4.23 -8.43
C GLU A 64 21.19 4.26 -8.71
N GLU A 65 20.47 3.18 -8.43
CA GLU A 65 19.01 3.13 -8.59
C GLU A 65 18.29 4.03 -7.59
N PHE A 66 18.80 4.13 -6.36
CA PHE A 66 18.26 5.05 -5.37
C PHE A 66 18.42 6.51 -5.84
N GLU A 67 19.59 6.91 -6.27
CA GLU A 67 19.87 8.27 -6.74
C GLU A 67 19.13 8.61 -8.04
N THR A 68 19.15 7.69 -9.03
CA THR A 68 18.61 7.98 -10.37
C THR A 68 17.11 7.70 -10.52
N ARG A 69 16.54 6.82 -9.69
CA ARG A 69 15.11 6.46 -9.76
C ARG A 69 14.34 6.96 -8.54
N TRP A 70 14.80 6.64 -7.32
CA TRP A 70 14.03 6.96 -6.11
C TRP A 70 14.06 8.47 -5.81
N LEU A 71 15.17 9.16 -5.98
CA LEU A 71 15.28 10.61 -5.81
C LEU A 71 14.84 11.42 -7.04
N THR A 72 14.63 10.80 -8.20
CA THR A 72 14.22 11.52 -9.42
C THR A 72 12.70 11.55 -9.54
N LEU A 73 12.11 12.74 -9.60
CA LEU A 73 10.67 12.94 -9.74
C LEU A 73 10.23 12.93 -11.19
N GLY A 74 8.98 12.49 -11.44
CA GLY A 74 8.39 12.51 -12.77
C GLY A 74 9.09 11.57 -13.76
N THR A 75 9.60 10.43 -13.27
CA THR A 75 10.21 9.44 -14.14
C THR A 75 9.18 8.89 -15.13
N GLU A 76 9.52 8.90 -16.40
CA GLU A 76 8.67 8.44 -17.52
C GLU A 76 8.65 6.90 -17.61
N SER A 77 8.33 6.21 -16.52
CA SER A 77 8.36 4.74 -16.47
C SER A 77 7.43 4.06 -17.48
N LYS A 78 6.41 4.75 -17.96
CA LYS A 78 5.45 4.25 -18.96
C LYS A 78 5.73 4.72 -20.39
N LEU A 79 6.46 5.82 -20.59
CA LEU A 79 6.74 6.39 -21.93
C LEU A 79 8.08 5.91 -22.52
N ALA A 80 8.83 5.10 -21.78
CA ALA A 80 10.20 4.84 -22.13
C ALA A 80 10.38 3.75 -23.18
N ASN A 81 10.64 4.15 -24.38
CA ASN A 81 11.41 3.39 -25.38
C ASN A 81 12.91 3.19 -24.97
N LYS A 82 13.31 3.61 -23.75
CA LYS A 82 14.67 3.44 -23.24
C LYS A 82 14.69 2.36 -22.15
N LYS A 83 15.40 1.27 -22.41
CA LYS A 83 15.59 0.13 -21.48
C LYS A 83 16.10 0.50 -20.08
N SER A 84 16.67 1.68 -19.88
CA SER A 84 17.26 2.14 -18.61
C SER A 84 16.26 2.70 -17.59
N SER A 85 15.00 2.94 -17.96
CA SER A 85 13.98 3.53 -17.10
C SER A 85 12.96 2.54 -16.53
N LEU A 86 12.98 1.29 -16.99
CA LEU A 86 12.09 0.25 -16.46
C LEU A 86 12.59 -0.25 -15.11
N PRO A 87 11.67 -0.53 -14.14
CA PRO A 87 12.04 -1.18 -12.89
C PRO A 87 12.71 -2.54 -13.18
N PRO A 88 13.61 -3.01 -12.30
CA PRO A 88 14.23 -4.32 -12.45
C PRO A 88 13.14 -5.41 -12.44
N ILE A 89 13.35 -6.47 -13.22
CA ILE A 89 12.42 -7.59 -13.34
C ILE A 89 13.05 -8.78 -12.65
N ASP A 90 12.32 -9.41 -11.72
CA ASP A 90 12.69 -10.72 -11.19
C ASP A 90 12.31 -11.80 -12.20
N ILE A 91 13.29 -12.29 -12.96
CA ILE A 91 13.09 -13.34 -13.96
C ILE A 91 12.76 -14.71 -13.36
N SER A 92 12.84 -14.86 -12.04
CA SER A 92 12.45 -16.09 -11.33
C SER A 92 10.97 -16.15 -10.99
N LYS A 93 10.27 -15.01 -11.11
CA LYS A 93 8.85 -14.86 -10.78
C LYS A 93 8.03 -14.57 -12.03
N PRO A 94 6.73 -14.87 -12.03
CA PRO A 94 5.81 -14.38 -13.06
C PRO A 94 5.91 -12.86 -13.20
N ARG A 95 5.76 -12.37 -14.43
CA ARG A 95 5.79 -10.93 -14.67
C ARG A 95 4.60 -10.27 -13.99
N ARG A 96 4.88 -9.26 -13.19
CA ARG A 96 3.86 -8.44 -12.51
C ARG A 96 3.54 -7.20 -13.35
N PRO A 97 2.27 -6.79 -13.44
CA PRO A 97 1.91 -5.48 -14.01
C PRO A 97 2.46 -4.37 -13.14
N ILE A 98 2.87 -3.26 -13.74
CA ILE A 98 3.37 -2.09 -13.00
C ILE A 98 2.17 -1.30 -12.49
N MET A 99 2.09 -1.10 -11.17
CA MET A 99 1.00 -0.40 -10.48
C MET A 99 1.31 1.08 -10.25
N GLY A 100 2.58 1.45 -10.10
CA GLY A 100 3.02 2.83 -9.92
C GLY A 100 2.88 3.67 -11.18
N GLU A 101 1.80 4.50 -11.26
CA GLU A 101 1.49 5.23 -12.50
C GLU A 101 2.20 6.57 -12.65
N LYS A 102 2.37 7.33 -11.56
CA LYS A 102 2.75 8.75 -11.61
C LYS A 102 4.20 9.05 -11.22
N GLY A 103 4.96 8.07 -10.73
CA GLY A 103 6.34 8.27 -10.26
C GLY A 103 6.49 9.21 -9.04
N ILE A 104 5.39 9.52 -8.34
CA ILE A 104 5.36 10.38 -7.15
C ILE A 104 4.89 9.63 -5.89
N GLY A 105 4.39 8.38 -6.01
CA GLY A 105 3.87 7.59 -4.88
C GLY A 105 4.87 7.42 -3.73
N ARG A 106 6.18 7.45 -4.01
CA ARG A 106 7.24 7.42 -3.00
C ARG A 106 7.27 8.64 -2.06
N LEU A 107 6.75 9.79 -2.52
CA LEU A 107 6.61 10.99 -1.70
C LEU A 107 5.46 10.85 -0.67
N ALA A 108 4.63 9.81 -0.81
CA ALA A 108 3.58 9.48 0.15
C ALA A 108 4.13 9.30 1.58
N ILE A 109 5.38 8.89 1.73
CA ILE A 109 6.05 8.75 3.04
C ILE A 109 5.99 10.05 3.85
N ALA A 110 6.07 11.22 3.19
CA ALA A 110 5.96 12.51 3.85
C ALA A 110 4.59 12.76 4.52
N SER A 111 3.55 12.01 4.13
CA SER A 111 2.22 12.07 4.77
C SER A 111 2.11 11.16 6.00
N ILE A 112 3.10 10.32 6.27
CA ILE A 112 3.13 9.40 7.41
C ILE A 112 3.83 10.04 8.61
N GLY A 113 4.95 10.73 8.37
CA GLY A 113 5.71 11.36 9.43
C GLY A 113 6.74 12.35 8.88
N SER A 114 7.33 13.14 9.79
CA SER A 114 8.21 14.25 9.41
C SER A 114 9.61 13.83 9.02
N GLN A 115 10.06 12.62 9.41
CA GLN A 115 11.39 12.12 9.10
C GLN A 115 11.35 10.66 8.69
N VAL A 116 12.21 10.26 7.77
CA VAL A 116 12.37 8.87 7.36
C VAL A 116 13.84 8.50 7.18
N LEU A 117 14.18 7.34 7.74
CA LEU A 117 15.39 6.62 7.41
C LEU A 117 15.03 5.49 6.44
N ILE A 118 15.73 5.43 5.31
CA ILE A 118 15.52 4.43 4.26
C ILE A 118 16.74 3.52 4.26
N VAL A 119 16.51 2.22 4.35
CA VAL A 119 17.55 1.19 4.30
C VAL A 119 17.16 0.19 3.22
N SER A 120 17.98 0.03 2.19
CA SER A 120 17.66 -0.85 1.07
C SER A 120 18.87 -1.65 0.62
N LYS A 121 18.64 -2.91 0.24
CA LYS A 121 19.68 -3.78 -0.33
C LYS A 121 19.18 -4.40 -1.62
N ALA A 122 19.93 -4.21 -2.70
CA ALA A 122 19.58 -4.80 -3.99
C ALA A 122 19.82 -6.31 -3.99
N LYS A 123 18.81 -7.07 -4.45
CA LYS A 123 18.88 -8.51 -4.68
C LYS A 123 19.07 -8.76 -6.18
N LEU A 124 20.33 -8.91 -6.63
CA LEU A 124 20.63 -9.27 -8.00
C LEU A 124 21.40 -10.60 -8.04
N ARG A 125 21.14 -11.41 -9.09
CA ARG A 125 21.59 -12.83 -9.17
C ARG A 125 23.10 -13.02 -9.27
N SER A 126 23.89 -12.01 -9.60
CA SER A 126 25.28 -12.17 -9.97
C SER A 126 26.26 -11.35 -9.15
N LYS A 127 25.80 -10.47 -8.25
CA LYS A 127 26.65 -9.60 -7.47
C LYS A 127 26.03 -9.34 -6.10
N GLU A 128 26.86 -9.32 -5.07
CA GLU A 128 26.50 -8.76 -3.77
C GLU A 128 26.59 -7.24 -3.80
N TYR A 129 25.62 -6.61 -3.17
CA TYR A 129 25.55 -5.18 -3.01
C TYR A 129 25.57 -4.81 -1.52
N ASP A 130 26.19 -3.70 -1.22
CA ASP A 130 26.11 -3.10 0.10
C ASP A 130 24.71 -2.53 0.37
N ILE A 131 24.41 -2.30 1.64
CA ILE A 131 23.16 -1.73 2.10
C ILE A 131 23.20 -0.23 1.86
N VAL A 132 22.27 0.29 1.08
CA VAL A 132 22.10 1.71 0.83
C VAL A 132 21.26 2.32 1.94
N VAL A 133 21.72 3.44 2.50
CA VAL A 133 21.08 4.17 3.59
C VAL A 133 20.95 5.63 3.24
N ALA A 134 19.76 6.18 3.44
CA ALA A 134 19.47 7.60 3.26
C ALA A 134 18.59 8.10 4.40
N PHE A 135 18.78 9.34 4.83
CA PHE A 135 17.96 10.01 5.84
C PHE A 135 17.37 11.30 5.27
N ILE A 136 16.06 11.47 5.42
CA ILE A 136 15.32 12.63 4.91
C ILE A 136 14.50 13.22 6.07
N ASN A 137 14.66 14.53 6.29
CA ASN A 137 13.75 15.32 7.10
C ASN A 137 12.89 16.18 6.18
N TRP A 138 11.58 15.93 6.18
CA TRP A 138 10.63 16.61 5.27
C TRP A 138 10.41 18.07 5.65
N GLU A 139 10.62 18.48 6.91
CA GLU A 139 10.46 19.85 7.37
C GLU A 139 11.44 20.81 6.64
N ILE A 140 12.60 20.32 6.18
CA ILE A 140 13.55 21.11 5.38
C ILE A 140 12.94 21.57 4.06
N PHE A 141 12.09 20.75 3.46
CA PHE A 141 11.42 21.07 2.20
C PHE A 141 10.27 22.07 2.35
N GLU A 142 9.78 22.29 3.57
CA GLU A 142 8.76 23.29 3.88
C GLU A 142 9.31 24.72 4.01
N LEU A 143 10.63 24.85 4.21
CA LEU A 143 11.28 26.12 4.44
C LEU A 143 11.07 27.09 3.26
N PRO A 144 10.71 28.34 3.52
CA PRO A 144 10.50 29.33 2.49
C PRO A 144 11.82 29.73 1.82
N GLY A 145 11.79 29.99 0.53
CA GLY A 145 12.94 30.57 -0.19
C GLY A 145 14.00 29.58 -0.67
N ILE A 146 14.02 28.34 -0.17
CA ILE A 146 15.00 27.32 -0.55
C ILE A 146 14.62 26.67 -1.88
N ASN A 147 15.60 26.44 -2.75
CA ASN A 147 15.41 25.66 -3.97
C ASN A 147 15.68 24.18 -3.68
N LEU A 148 15.04 23.31 -4.45
CA LEU A 148 15.22 21.86 -4.31
C LEU A 148 16.68 21.42 -4.43
N GLU A 149 17.44 22.07 -5.31
CA GLU A 149 18.86 21.84 -5.55
C GLU A 149 19.79 22.26 -4.39
N ASP A 150 19.28 23.07 -3.45
CA ASP A 150 20.05 23.49 -2.27
C ASP A 150 20.03 22.45 -1.15
N ILE A 151 19.10 21.48 -1.21
CA ILE A 151 18.93 20.45 -0.19
C ILE A 151 19.75 19.22 -0.54
N VAL A 152 20.63 18.83 0.36
CA VAL A 152 21.47 17.63 0.22
C VAL A 152 20.87 16.48 1.02
N ILE A 153 20.64 15.36 0.34
CA ILE A 153 20.24 14.10 0.98
C ILE A 153 21.48 13.20 1.00
N PRO A 154 22.05 12.90 2.18
CA PRO A 154 23.20 12.00 2.26
C PRO A 154 22.75 10.57 1.93
N VAL A 155 23.49 9.92 1.02
CA VAL A 155 23.30 8.51 0.65
C VAL A 155 24.61 7.77 0.92
N ARG A 156 24.57 6.75 1.78
CA ARG A 156 25.73 5.96 2.21
C ARG A 156 25.52 4.50 1.90
N GLU A 157 26.62 3.77 1.78
CA GLU A 157 26.62 2.31 1.62
C GLU A 157 27.34 1.67 2.80
N TYR A 158 26.76 0.60 3.33
CA TYR A 158 27.28 -0.17 4.46
C TYR A 158 27.30 -1.68 4.12
N SER A 159 28.39 -2.34 4.49
CA SER A 159 28.50 -3.82 4.35
C SER A 159 27.74 -4.60 5.43
N HIS A 160 27.18 -3.91 6.41
CA HIS A 160 26.42 -4.47 7.54
C HIS A 160 25.13 -3.67 7.77
N MET A 161 24.20 -4.24 8.52
CA MET A 161 23.01 -3.52 8.95
C MET A 161 23.39 -2.33 9.81
N PRO A 162 23.02 -1.08 9.44
CA PRO A 162 23.46 0.11 10.15
C PRO A 162 22.93 0.14 11.58
N ASN A 163 23.76 0.60 12.51
CA ASN A 163 23.45 0.81 13.91
C ASN A 163 23.22 2.29 14.23
N ALA A 164 22.91 2.62 15.48
CA ALA A 164 22.64 3.99 15.91
C ALA A 164 23.81 4.96 15.61
N ALA A 165 25.07 4.54 15.73
CA ALA A 165 26.23 5.39 15.47
C ALA A 165 26.37 5.71 13.97
N ASP A 166 26.08 4.75 13.10
CA ASP A 166 26.04 4.95 11.64
C ASP A 166 24.97 5.98 11.28
N ILE A 167 23.79 5.88 11.90
CA ILE A 167 22.68 6.81 11.67
C ILE A 167 22.99 8.20 12.20
N ASP A 168 23.61 8.31 13.37
CA ASP A 168 24.05 9.62 13.92
C ASP A 168 25.07 10.30 12.98
N SER A 169 25.94 9.53 12.33
CA SER A 169 26.87 10.07 11.33
C SER A 169 26.13 10.70 10.14
N ILE A 170 25.12 10.00 9.60
CA ILE A 170 24.30 10.50 8.48
C ILE A 170 23.52 11.76 8.89
N LYS A 171 22.91 11.76 10.08
CA LYS A 171 22.19 12.91 10.63
C LYS A 171 23.08 14.13 10.77
N ASN A 172 24.32 13.94 11.22
CA ASN A 172 25.30 15.03 11.34
C ASN A 172 25.62 15.64 9.97
N GLU A 173 25.66 14.87 8.89
CA GLU A 173 25.83 15.41 7.53
C GLU A 173 24.67 16.29 7.11
N VAL A 174 23.41 15.89 7.43
CA VAL A 174 22.21 16.71 7.18
C VAL A 174 22.28 18.01 7.98
N ILE A 175 22.64 17.94 9.26
CA ILE A 175 22.79 19.14 10.12
C ILE A 175 23.88 20.08 9.57
N GLN A 176 25.00 19.55 9.12
CA GLN A 176 26.09 20.36 8.50
C GLN A 176 25.64 21.02 7.19
N SER A 177 24.79 20.32 6.40
CA SER A 177 24.20 20.90 5.19
C SER A 177 23.22 22.02 5.54
N LEU A 178 22.38 21.83 6.57
CA LEU A 178 21.45 22.84 7.09
C LEU A 178 22.21 24.07 7.64
N ASP A 179 23.31 23.87 8.36
CA ASP A 179 24.17 24.94 8.89
C ASP A 179 24.73 25.81 7.75
N LYS A 180 25.12 25.20 6.62
CA LYS A 180 25.55 25.96 5.44
C LYS A 180 24.44 26.82 4.82
N LEU A 181 23.17 26.36 4.88
CA LEU A 181 22.04 27.18 4.45
C LEU A 181 21.80 28.35 5.40
N ASN A 182 21.92 28.11 6.70
CA ASN A 182 21.82 29.17 7.72
C ASN A 182 22.95 30.22 7.58
N GLN A 183 24.18 29.80 7.40
CA GLN A 183 25.32 30.72 7.16
C GLN A 183 25.17 31.55 5.88
N LYS A 184 24.39 31.08 4.89
CA LYS A 184 24.05 31.82 3.67
C LYS A 184 22.80 32.71 3.85
N GLU A 185 22.27 32.82 5.06
CA GLU A 185 21.02 33.55 5.37
C GLU A 185 19.80 33.10 4.56
N LEU A 186 19.80 31.83 4.11
CA LEU A 186 18.66 31.21 3.40
C LEU A 186 17.58 30.69 4.35
N ILE A 187 17.96 30.44 5.61
CA ILE A 187 17.05 30.07 6.71
C ILE A 187 17.36 30.92 7.94
N ASP A 188 16.38 31.14 8.78
CA ASP A 188 16.59 31.88 10.03
C ASP A 188 17.07 30.95 11.16
N ASP A 189 17.63 31.53 12.22
CA ASP A 189 18.18 30.77 13.37
C ASP A 189 17.11 29.94 14.07
N LYS A 190 15.87 30.42 14.11
CA LYS A 190 14.76 29.73 14.76
C LYS A 190 14.39 28.45 14.01
N ASP A 191 14.24 28.51 12.70
CA ASP A 191 13.94 27.36 11.85
C ASP A 191 15.12 26.39 11.84
N PHE A 192 16.38 26.89 11.80
CA PHE A 192 17.57 26.08 11.93
C PHE A 192 17.58 25.27 13.22
N GLU A 193 17.43 25.91 14.40
CA GLU A 193 17.45 25.21 15.68
C GLU A 193 16.26 24.25 15.85
N LYS A 194 15.08 24.59 15.32
CA LYS A 194 13.91 23.70 15.31
C LYS A 194 14.22 22.42 14.55
N ILE A 195 14.67 22.51 13.30
CA ILE A 195 14.93 21.36 12.45
C ILE A 195 16.11 20.53 12.98
N LYS A 196 17.18 21.19 13.46
CA LYS A 196 18.31 20.53 14.10
C LYS A 196 17.88 19.72 15.34
N SER A 197 17.00 20.28 16.18
CA SER A 197 16.43 19.58 17.32
C SER A 197 15.59 18.37 16.88
N SER A 198 14.77 18.54 15.85
CA SER A 198 13.98 17.47 15.24
C SER A 198 14.87 16.33 14.74
N ILE A 199 15.92 16.62 13.96
CA ILE A 199 16.89 15.62 13.48
C ILE A 199 17.60 14.93 14.65
N THR A 200 18.03 15.69 15.66
CA THR A 200 18.73 15.13 16.83
C THR A 200 17.83 14.19 17.65
N SER A 201 16.53 14.45 17.70
CA SER A 201 15.54 13.64 18.42
C SER A 201 15.25 12.30 17.73
N PHE A 202 15.59 12.14 16.46
CA PHE A 202 15.41 10.87 15.74
C PHE A 202 16.34 9.80 16.32
N LYS A 203 15.77 8.80 17.00
CA LYS A 203 16.47 7.73 17.72
C LYS A 203 16.05 6.37 17.18
N VAL A 204 16.69 5.95 16.11
CA VAL A 204 16.41 4.66 15.46
C VAL A 204 17.72 3.88 15.33
N ASP A 205 17.68 2.62 15.74
CA ASP A 205 18.75 1.65 15.53
C ASP A 205 18.22 0.50 14.68
N PRO A 206 18.43 0.51 13.36
CA PRO A 206 17.94 -0.53 12.47
C PRO A 206 18.48 -1.93 12.81
N HIS A 207 19.72 -2.03 13.29
CA HIS A 207 20.31 -3.29 13.69
C HIS A 207 19.57 -3.89 14.88
N GLN A 208 19.29 -3.12 15.94
CA GLN A 208 18.54 -3.62 17.08
C GLN A 208 17.10 -3.97 16.72
N LEU A 209 16.44 -3.13 15.92
CA LEU A 209 15.07 -3.38 15.47
C LEU A 209 14.96 -4.65 14.61
N SER A 210 15.97 -4.94 13.79
CA SER A 210 15.98 -6.18 13.00
C SER A 210 16.02 -7.46 13.85
N LEU A 211 16.50 -7.38 15.09
CA LEU A 211 16.51 -8.50 16.05
C LEU A 211 15.21 -8.61 16.86
N GLN A 212 14.46 -7.51 16.98
CA GLN A 212 13.24 -7.44 17.81
C GLN A 212 11.96 -7.70 17.01
N LEU A 213 11.94 -7.25 15.77
CA LEU A 213 10.77 -7.38 14.89
C LEU A 213 10.71 -8.77 14.24
N GLN A 214 9.57 -9.08 13.62
CA GLN A 214 9.35 -10.34 12.90
C GLN A 214 10.44 -10.60 11.86
N GLN A 215 10.95 -11.83 11.84
CA GLN A 215 12.02 -12.27 10.93
C GLN A 215 11.51 -12.42 9.48
N GLY A 216 12.44 -12.46 8.53
CA GLY A 216 12.16 -12.66 7.11
C GLY A 216 12.39 -11.42 6.24
N PHE A 217 12.96 -10.38 6.83
CA PHE A 217 13.31 -9.12 6.14
C PHE A 217 14.80 -8.77 6.34
N GLU A 218 15.62 -9.79 6.58
CA GLU A 218 17.05 -9.60 6.79
C GLU A 218 17.73 -9.15 5.48
N LEU A 219 18.42 -8.02 5.53
CA LEU A 219 19.19 -7.50 4.40
C LEU A 219 20.59 -8.13 4.38
N THR A 220 20.63 -9.47 4.41
CA THR A 220 21.86 -10.27 4.38
C THR A 220 22.20 -10.74 2.97
N ASN A 221 23.25 -11.54 2.83
CA ASN A 221 23.70 -12.07 1.56
C ASN A 221 22.63 -12.95 0.89
N GLY A 222 22.33 -12.65 -0.37
CA GLY A 222 21.28 -13.35 -1.12
C GLY A 222 19.85 -12.87 -0.88
N CYS A 223 19.61 -12.01 0.14
CA CYS A 223 18.35 -11.36 0.42
C CYS A 223 18.39 -9.88 0.00
N GLY A 224 17.27 -9.36 -0.45
CA GLY A 224 17.08 -7.95 -0.78
C GLY A 224 15.83 -7.41 -0.12
N GLY A 225 15.56 -6.13 -0.33
CA GLY A 225 14.35 -5.48 0.15
C GLY A 225 14.59 -4.02 0.51
N THR A 226 13.51 -3.38 1.00
CA THR A 226 13.58 -2.00 1.46
C THR A 226 12.87 -1.87 2.80
N GLN A 227 13.47 -1.09 3.69
CA GLN A 227 12.93 -0.80 5.02
C GLN A 227 12.86 0.71 5.21
N PHE A 228 11.71 1.18 5.68
CA PHE A 228 11.45 2.58 6.02
C PHE A 228 11.22 2.69 7.52
N PHE A 229 11.98 3.53 8.19
CA PHE A 229 11.82 3.85 9.61
C PHE A 229 11.36 5.30 9.71
N ILE A 230 10.11 5.51 10.08
CA ILE A 230 9.44 6.81 10.05
C ILE A 230 9.15 7.27 11.48
N SER A 231 9.73 8.40 11.90
CA SER A 231 9.55 8.95 13.25
C SER A 231 9.84 10.46 13.26
N PRO A 232 9.04 11.29 13.96
CA PRO A 232 7.76 10.92 14.57
C PRO A 232 6.69 10.64 13.51
N VAL A 233 5.78 9.73 13.82
CA VAL A 233 4.57 9.46 13.02
C VAL A 233 3.52 10.50 13.37
N TYR A 234 2.71 10.95 12.41
CA TYR A 234 1.62 11.88 12.71
C TYR A 234 0.50 11.21 13.52
N ASP A 235 -0.06 11.93 14.48
CA ASP A 235 -1.04 11.43 15.47
C ASP A 235 -2.30 10.83 14.84
N THR A 236 -2.61 11.20 13.61
CA THR A 236 -3.76 10.66 12.86
C THR A 236 -3.71 9.14 12.69
N ILE A 237 -2.53 8.52 12.77
CA ILE A 237 -2.40 7.05 12.69
C ILE A 237 -3.19 6.34 13.78
N ILE A 238 -3.27 6.92 14.99
CA ILE A 238 -3.98 6.30 16.11
C ILE A 238 -5.48 6.25 15.80
N SER A 239 -6.06 7.35 15.33
CA SER A 239 -7.48 7.38 14.93
C SER A 239 -7.75 6.51 13.69
N ASP A 240 -6.79 6.39 12.78
CA ASP A 240 -6.91 5.54 11.60
C ASP A 240 -6.88 4.03 11.96
N ILE A 241 -6.21 3.66 13.07
CA ILE A 241 -6.16 2.28 13.60
C ILE A 241 -7.35 1.97 14.52
N GLU A 242 -7.74 2.91 15.40
CA GLU A 242 -8.73 2.66 16.45
C GLU A 242 -10.15 3.00 16.03
N GLY A 243 -10.32 3.81 14.97
CA GLY A 243 -11.62 4.30 14.52
C GLY A 243 -12.35 5.12 15.58
N ASP A 244 -13.66 5.19 15.48
CA ASP A 244 -14.53 5.97 16.39
C ASP A 244 -15.00 5.16 17.62
N GLY A 245 -14.35 4.02 17.91
CA GLY A 245 -14.67 3.13 19.03
C GLY A 245 -15.87 2.20 18.78
N ASN A 246 -16.41 2.16 17.58
CA ASN A 246 -17.41 1.18 17.17
C ASN A 246 -16.70 -0.07 16.61
N SER A 247 -16.72 -1.17 17.35
CA SER A 247 -16.04 -2.42 16.99
C SER A 247 -16.65 -3.11 15.74
N ASP A 248 -17.88 -2.74 15.38
CA ASP A 248 -18.62 -3.38 14.28
C ASP A 248 -18.30 -2.75 12.93
N GLU A 249 -17.63 -1.59 12.91
CA GLU A 249 -17.20 -0.93 11.70
C GLU A 249 -15.69 -1.10 11.46
N ALA A 250 -15.33 -1.29 10.19
CA ALA A 250 -13.93 -1.33 9.80
C ALA A 250 -13.27 0.05 9.96
N THR A 251 -12.07 0.08 10.52
CA THR A 251 -11.27 1.29 10.65
C THR A 251 -10.78 1.78 9.29
N LYS A 252 -10.24 3.00 9.21
CA LYS A 252 -9.71 3.53 7.94
C LYS A 252 -8.54 2.69 7.41
N ILE A 253 -7.68 2.19 8.30
CA ILE A 253 -6.58 1.29 7.94
C ILE A 253 -7.14 -0.02 7.38
N GLU A 254 -8.10 -0.64 8.08
CA GLU A 254 -8.73 -1.87 7.62
C GLU A 254 -9.42 -1.68 6.26
N LYS A 255 -10.25 -0.64 6.11
CA LYS A 255 -10.93 -0.32 4.84
C LYS A 255 -9.96 -0.11 3.68
N MET A 256 -8.79 0.48 3.92
CA MET A 256 -7.80 0.77 2.89
C MET A 256 -6.97 -0.45 2.50
N LEU A 257 -6.56 -1.27 3.46
CA LEU A 257 -5.57 -2.33 3.25
C LEU A 257 -6.18 -3.72 3.12
N MET A 258 -7.35 -3.99 3.74
CA MET A 258 -8.04 -5.28 3.58
C MET A 258 -8.53 -5.46 2.14
N GLY A 259 -8.44 -6.69 1.65
CA GLY A 259 -8.81 -7.00 0.28
C GLY A 259 -7.93 -6.32 -0.77
N PHE A 260 -6.68 -5.95 -0.44
CA PHE A 260 -5.72 -5.41 -1.41
C PHE A 260 -5.53 -6.36 -2.61
N HIS A 261 -5.48 -7.66 -2.34
CA HIS A 261 -5.53 -8.71 -3.35
C HIS A 261 -6.86 -9.46 -3.28
N ASN A 262 -7.32 -9.93 -4.44
CA ASN A 262 -8.45 -10.85 -4.50
C ASN A 262 -8.02 -12.23 -3.96
N THR A 263 -8.53 -12.59 -2.79
CA THR A 263 -8.35 -13.92 -2.16
C THR A 263 -9.65 -14.70 -2.12
N MET A 264 -10.74 -14.16 -2.66
CA MET A 264 -12.08 -14.70 -2.57
C MET A 264 -12.39 -15.69 -3.71
N THR A 265 -11.75 -15.55 -4.86
CA THR A 265 -12.03 -16.41 -6.01
C THR A 265 -11.03 -17.55 -6.14
N PRO A 266 -11.45 -18.72 -6.68
CA PRO A 266 -10.58 -19.90 -6.82
C PRO A 266 -9.34 -19.67 -7.69
N ASP A 267 -9.40 -18.73 -8.62
CA ASP A 267 -8.28 -18.39 -9.51
C ASP A 267 -7.13 -17.70 -8.77
N HIS A 268 -7.41 -17.11 -7.58
CA HIS A 268 -6.48 -16.29 -6.81
C HIS A 268 -6.48 -16.63 -5.30
N PRO A 269 -6.22 -17.89 -4.92
CA PRO A 269 -6.37 -18.33 -3.51
C PRO A 269 -5.32 -17.74 -2.57
N THR A 270 -4.22 -17.19 -3.10
CA THR A 270 -3.12 -16.62 -2.32
C THR A 270 -2.82 -15.21 -2.78
N PRO A 271 -2.54 -14.28 -1.84
CA PRO A 271 -2.15 -12.92 -2.19
C PRO A 271 -0.80 -12.90 -2.91
N VAL A 272 -0.61 -11.97 -3.84
CA VAL A 272 0.66 -11.75 -4.53
C VAL A 272 1.70 -11.15 -3.58
N VAL A 273 1.26 -10.31 -2.65
CA VAL A 273 2.06 -9.77 -1.54
C VAL A 273 1.30 -10.05 -0.24
N ASP A 274 1.91 -10.75 0.69
CA ASP A 274 1.35 -10.99 2.03
C ASP A 274 1.59 -9.75 2.90
N ILE A 275 0.50 -9.14 3.37
CA ILE A 275 0.54 -7.87 4.10
C ILE A 275 0.18 -8.13 5.56
N SER A 276 1.03 -7.65 6.49
CA SER A 276 0.75 -7.69 7.92
C SER A 276 0.90 -6.31 8.53
N PHE A 277 -0.01 -5.96 9.45
CA PHE A 277 0.09 -4.74 10.24
C PHE A 277 -0.04 -5.07 11.71
N ARG A 278 1.01 -4.77 12.48
CA ARG A 278 1.11 -5.02 13.93
C ARG A 278 1.24 -3.72 14.70
N ASP A 279 0.44 -3.57 15.73
CA ASP A 279 0.41 -2.42 16.63
C ASP A 279 1.04 -2.82 17.98
N TYR A 280 2.27 -2.38 18.23
CA TYR A 280 3.02 -2.60 19.46
C TYR A 280 2.72 -1.47 20.45
N ARG A 281 1.81 -1.73 21.40
CA ARG A 281 1.34 -0.74 22.38
C ARG A 281 2.27 -0.60 23.59
N ALA A 282 3.08 -1.61 23.87
CA ALA A 282 4.06 -1.66 24.95
C ALA A 282 5.43 -2.11 24.45
N ASN A 283 6.47 -1.91 25.28
CA ASN A 283 7.85 -2.31 24.95
C ASN A 283 8.17 -3.75 25.41
N ASP A 284 7.18 -4.62 25.54
CA ASP A 284 7.33 -6.01 25.97
C ASP A 284 7.33 -7.01 24.80
N GLY A 285 7.30 -6.51 23.57
CA GLY A 285 7.25 -7.31 22.34
C GLY A 285 5.84 -7.83 21.98
N SER A 286 4.82 -7.57 22.81
CA SER A 286 3.43 -7.90 22.49
C SER A 286 2.86 -6.93 21.44
N PHE A 287 2.00 -7.43 20.56
CA PHE A 287 1.33 -6.61 19.56
C PHE A 287 -0.12 -7.06 19.34
N VAL A 288 -0.92 -6.15 18.82
CA VAL A 288 -2.25 -6.43 18.27
C VAL A 288 -2.11 -6.52 16.76
N SER A 289 -2.56 -7.62 16.15
CA SER A 289 -2.66 -7.73 14.70
C SER A 289 -3.83 -6.88 14.21
N ILE A 290 -3.52 -5.88 13.38
CA ILE A 290 -4.54 -5.02 12.74
C ILE A 290 -4.92 -5.61 11.38
N ILE A 291 -3.91 -6.06 10.63
CA ILE A 291 -4.06 -6.66 9.31
C ILE A 291 -3.30 -7.97 9.28
N ASP A 292 -3.98 -9.03 8.91
CA ASP A 292 -3.41 -10.30 8.48
C ASP A 292 -4.35 -11.00 7.48
N LYS A 293 -3.87 -12.07 6.87
CA LYS A 293 -4.60 -12.81 5.83
C LYS A 293 -5.90 -13.47 6.31
N GLU A 294 -6.08 -13.66 7.63
CA GLU A 294 -7.27 -14.33 8.19
C GLU A 294 -8.42 -13.34 8.41
N HIS A 295 -8.13 -12.05 8.44
CA HIS A 295 -9.13 -11.01 8.67
C HIS A 295 -10.03 -10.74 7.47
N PHE A 296 -9.61 -11.08 6.24
CA PHE A 296 -10.41 -10.88 5.04
C PHE A 296 -11.07 -12.20 4.56
N PHE A 297 -11.93 -12.11 3.57
CA PHE A 297 -12.62 -13.27 2.99
C PHE A 297 -11.64 -14.20 2.29
N THR A 298 -11.83 -15.50 2.50
CA THR A 298 -11.15 -16.57 1.78
C THR A 298 -12.04 -17.15 0.69
N THR A 299 -11.44 -17.87 -0.26
CA THR A 299 -12.19 -18.60 -1.30
C THR A 299 -13.20 -19.57 -0.69
N GLU A 300 -12.81 -20.28 0.40
CA GLU A 300 -13.69 -21.22 1.09
C GLU A 300 -14.92 -20.52 1.68
N GLU A 301 -14.73 -19.39 2.36
CA GLU A 301 -15.83 -18.60 2.94
C GLU A 301 -16.74 -18.04 1.84
N PHE A 302 -16.17 -17.63 0.72
CA PHE A 302 -16.93 -17.15 -0.43
C PHE A 302 -17.79 -18.25 -1.04
N GLU A 303 -17.24 -19.47 -1.18
CA GLU A 303 -17.96 -20.63 -1.73
C GLU A 303 -19.06 -21.18 -0.79
N LEU A 304 -18.94 -20.96 0.52
CA LEU A 304 -19.93 -21.36 1.52
C LEU A 304 -21.20 -20.49 1.52
N ALA A 305 -21.17 -19.31 0.92
CA ALA A 305 -22.33 -18.41 0.91
C ALA A 305 -23.60 -19.07 0.31
N ASP A 306 -24.76 -18.61 0.74
CA ASP A 306 -26.04 -19.22 0.36
C ASP A 306 -26.34 -19.13 -1.15
N HIS A 307 -25.97 -18.02 -1.78
CA HIS A 307 -26.22 -17.78 -3.19
C HIS A 307 -24.99 -17.23 -3.90
N HIS A 308 -24.84 -17.59 -5.18
CA HIS A 308 -23.78 -17.09 -6.03
C HIS A 308 -24.32 -16.65 -7.39
N PHE A 309 -23.73 -15.58 -7.91
CA PHE A 309 -23.86 -15.15 -9.29
C PHE A 309 -22.47 -14.99 -9.87
N GLN A 310 -22.14 -15.79 -10.86
CA GLN A 310 -20.80 -15.84 -11.45
C GLN A 310 -20.90 -15.83 -12.96
N GLY A 311 -20.06 -15.04 -13.62
CA GLY A 311 -20.05 -15.03 -15.08
C GLY A 311 -19.06 -14.06 -15.67
N GLN A 312 -19.18 -13.90 -16.96
CA GLN A 312 -18.29 -13.04 -17.74
C GLN A 312 -19.11 -12.20 -18.72
N PHE A 313 -18.74 -10.94 -18.82
CA PHE A 313 -19.11 -10.07 -19.93
C PHE A 313 -18.02 -10.17 -21.01
N ASP A 314 -18.45 -10.30 -22.27
CA ASP A 314 -17.54 -10.25 -23.42
C ASP A 314 -17.29 -8.79 -23.86
N GLU A 315 -16.47 -8.61 -24.89
CA GLU A 315 -16.12 -7.30 -25.45
C GLU A 315 -17.34 -6.52 -25.99
N PHE A 316 -18.44 -7.19 -26.27
CA PHE A 316 -19.70 -6.59 -26.75
C PHE A 316 -20.71 -6.34 -25.64
N GLY A 317 -20.37 -6.66 -24.37
CA GLY A 317 -21.26 -6.52 -23.23
C GLY A 317 -22.30 -7.63 -23.10
N GLN A 318 -22.14 -8.77 -23.80
CA GLN A 318 -23.00 -9.93 -23.64
C GLN A 318 -22.57 -10.68 -22.39
N PHE A 319 -23.53 -11.04 -21.54
CA PHE A 319 -23.26 -11.78 -20.30
C PHE A 319 -23.57 -13.27 -20.47
N LYS A 320 -22.65 -14.10 -19.98
CA LYS A 320 -22.86 -15.54 -19.80
C LYS A 320 -22.37 -15.96 -18.43
N GLY A 321 -23.22 -16.59 -17.66
CA GLY A 321 -22.86 -17.00 -16.29
C GLY A 321 -23.83 -18.00 -15.69
N LEU A 322 -23.66 -18.23 -14.39
CA LEU A 322 -24.38 -19.16 -13.57
C LEU A 322 -24.97 -18.46 -12.34
N VAL A 323 -26.20 -18.83 -11.99
CA VAL A 323 -26.84 -18.49 -10.70
C VAL A 323 -26.92 -19.75 -9.88
N LYS A 324 -26.37 -19.77 -8.68
CA LYS A 324 -26.41 -20.89 -7.75
C LYS A 324 -27.23 -20.48 -6.53
N ILE A 325 -28.29 -21.24 -6.22
CA ILE A 325 -29.19 -20.95 -5.13
C ILE A 325 -29.08 -22.05 -4.08
N TYR A 326 -28.70 -21.68 -2.85
CA TYR A 326 -28.46 -22.57 -1.69
C TYR A 326 -27.52 -23.73 -1.99
N GLY A 327 -26.56 -23.54 -2.89
CA GLY A 327 -25.62 -24.59 -3.26
C GLY A 327 -26.20 -25.76 -4.06
N GLU A 328 -27.54 -25.85 -4.20
CA GLU A 328 -28.22 -27.04 -4.75
C GLU A 328 -28.70 -26.87 -6.19
N LYS A 329 -29.15 -25.66 -6.54
CA LYS A 329 -29.72 -25.37 -7.86
C LYS A 329 -28.82 -24.45 -8.63
N THR A 330 -28.40 -24.87 -9.80
CA THR A 330 -27.59 -24.05 -10.71
C THR A 330 -28.38 -23.77 -11.98
N PHE A 331 -28.40 -22.52 -12.39
CA PHE A 331 -29.11 -22.08 -13.59
C PHE A 331 -28.13 -21.34 -14.50
N ASP A 332 -28.17 -21.68 -15.80
CA ASP A 332 -27.51 -20.85 -16.81
C ASP A 332 -28.20 -19.50 -16.92
N HIS A 333 -27.45 -18.43 -16.93
CA HIS A 333 -27.98 -17.08 -17.11
C HIS A 333 -27.24 -16.41 -18.27
N ILE A 334 -27.99 -16.06 -19.31
CA ILE A 334 -27.46 -15.44 -20.52
C ILE A 334 -28.23 -14.15 -20.77
N VAL A 335 -27.50 -13.03 -20.87
CA VAL A 335 -28.10 -11.74 -21.22
C VAL A 335 -27.43 -11.23 -22.50
N ASN A 336 -28.25 -11.12 -23.55
CA ASN A 336 -27.82 -10.55 -24.82
C ASN A 336 -28.30 -9.11 -24.93
N TRP A 337 -27.37 -8.18 -24.96
CA TRP A 337 -27.66 -6.75 -25.11
C TRP A 337 -27.84 -6.44 -26.61
N ARG A 338 -29.07 -6.34 -27.06
CA ARG A 338 -29.40 -6.25 -28.50
C ARG A 338 -28.83 -5.02 -29.23
N ASP A 339 -28.66 -3.90 -28.53
CA ASP A 339 -28.25 -2.64 -29.13
C ASP A 339 -26.73 -2.56 -29.41
N ASN A 340 -25.92 -3.48 -28.87
CA ASN A 340 -24.47 -3.48 -28.98
C ASN A 340 -23.89 -4.69 -29.72
N TYR A 341 -24.66 -5.46 -30.45
CA TYR A 341 -24.25 -6.75 -31.02
C TYR A 341 -23.00 -6.70 -31.93
N TYR A 342 -22.58 -5.53 -32.37
CA TYR A 342 -21.44 -5.33 -33.27
C TYR A 342 -20.50 -4.19 -32.83
N ARG A 343 -20.67 -3.64 -31.61
CA ARG A 343 -19.84 -2.56 -31.12
C ARG A 343 -19.19 -2.97 -29.80
N GLU A 344 -17.87 -2.93 -29.76
CA GLU A 344 -17.11 -3.15 -28.55
C GLU A 344 -17.48 -2.12 -27.47
N THR A 345 -17.58 -2.58 -26.22
CA THR A 345 -17.79 -1.72 -25.06
C THR A 345 -16.49 -0.99 -24.68
N GLU A 346 -16.60 0.19 -24.10
CA GLU A 346 -15.42 0.93 -23.66
C GLU A 346 -14.69 0.25 -22.49
N CYS A 347 -15.38 -0.58 -21.70
CA CYS A 347 -14.79 -1.29 -20.58
C CYS A 347 -14.09 -2.60 -20.98
N GLY A 348 -14.39 -3.15 -22.20
CA GLY A 348 -13.89 -4.47 -22.58
C GLY A 348 -14.51 -5.62 -21.80
N PRO A 349 -13.99 -6.85 -21.93
CA PRO A 349 -14.48 -8.01 -21.21
C PRO A 349 -14.07 -7.96 -19.73
N PHE A 350 -14.96 -8.48 -18.86
CA PHE A 350 -14.68 -8.62 -17.44
C PHE A 350 -15.47 -9.76 -16.82
N LYS A 351 -14.98 -10.29 -15.68
CA LYS A 351 -15.67 -11.29 -14.88
C LYS A 351 -16.43 -10.63 -13.74
N ILE A 352 -17.51 -11.25 -13.30
CA ILE A 352 -18.27 -10.89 -12.11
C ILE A 352 -18.51 -12.12 -11.25
N ASN A 353 -18.23 -11.97 -9.94
CA ASN A 353 -18.49 -13.00 -8.95
C ASN A 353 -19.17 -12.34 -7.76
N LEU A 354 -20.39 -12.78 -7.45
CA LEU A 354 -21.18 -12.30 -6.33
C LEU A 354 -21.48 -13.47 -5.41
N ALA A 355 -21.26 -13.28 -4.11
CA ALA A 355 -21.66 -14.19 -3.07
C ALA A 355 -22.62 -13.48 -2.11
N TYR A 356 -23.70 -14.15 -1.75
CA TYR A 356 -24.72 -13.59 -0.88
C TYR A 356 -24.99 -14.52 0.31
N LEU A 357 -24.87 -14.01 1.50
CA LEU A 357 -25.24 -14.68 2.75
C LEU A 357 -26.60 -14.14 3.22
N GLN A 358 -27.53 -15.02 3.58
CA GLN A 358 -28.83 -14.63 4.14
C GLN A 358 -28.65 -13.82 5.43
N GLY A 359 -29.42 -12.74 5.60
CA GLY A 359 -29.30 -11.84 6.74
C GLY A 359 -29.62 -12.49 8.09
N GLU A 360 -30.43 -13.57 8.12
CA GLU A 360 -30.78 -14.30 9.32
C GLU A 360 -30.35 -15.76 9.25
N LEU A 361 -29.72 -16.27 10.32
CA LEU A 361 -29.25 -17.66 10.41
C LEU A 361 -30.35 -18.69 10.07
N LYS A 362 -31.59 -18.44 10.52
CA LYS A 362 -32.69 -19.35 10.27
C LYS A 362 -33.04 -19.52 8.77
N SER A 363 -32.67 -18.56 7.94
CA SER A 363 -32.91 -18.56 6.50
C SER A 363 -31.69 -19.01 5.71
N SER A 364 -30.52 -19.08 6.35
CA SER A 364 -29.26 -19.57 5.77
C SER A 364 -29.17 -21.09 5.85
N ARG A 365 -28.42 -21.70 4.93
CA ARG A 365 -28.02 -23.12 4.98
C ARG A 365 -26.60 -23.34 5.43
N VAL A 366 -25.89 -22.27 5.70
CA VAL A 366 -24.55 -22.32 6.28
C VAL A 366 -24.66 -22.74 7.76
N ASP A 367 -23.76 -23.58 8.22
CA ASP A 367 -23.72 -23.97 9.63
C ASP A 367 -23.46 -22.76 10.54
N VAL A 368 -23.80 -22.89 11.82
CA VAL A 368 -23.82 -21.79 12.78
C VAL A 368 -22.45 -21.11 12.93
N GLU A 369 -21.37 -21.89 12.95
CA GLU A 369 -20.02 -21.38 13.16
C GLU A 369 -19.50 -20.60 11.95
N ASN A 370 -19.61 -21.19 10.77
CA ASN A 370 -19.25 -20.56 9.50
C ASN A 370 -20.14 -19.34 9.23
N TYR A 371 -21.46 -19.44 9.49
CA TYR A 371 -22.36 -18.30 9.35
C TYR A 371 -21.93 -17.10 10.19
N ALA A 372 -21.65 -17.32 11.47
CA ALA A 372 -21.23 -16.25 12.39
C ALA A 372 -19.93 -15.57 11.91
N ARG A 373 -18.94 -16.38 11.45
CA ARG A 373 -17.67 -15.90 10.94
C ARG A 373 -17.83 -15.07 9.66
N ILE A 374 -18.53 -15.62 8.67
CA ILE A 374 -18.75 -14.95 7.38
C ILE A 374 -19.57 -13.68 7.57
N LYS A 375 -20.61 -13.75 8.42
CA LYS A 375 -21.44 -12.59 8.72
C LYS A 375 -20.65 -11.46 9.36
N ALA A 376 -19.81 -11.74 10.36
CA ALA A 376 -18.98 -10.73 11.01
C ALA A 376 -18.02 -10.05 10.03
N LYS A 377 -17.43 -10.81 9.09
CA LYS A 377 -16.62 -10.24 8.00
C LYS A 377 -17.49 -9.44 7.02
N GLY A 378 -18.69 -9.91 6.71
CA GLY A 378 -19.65 -9.22 5.84
C GLY A 378 -20.09 -7.88 6.41
N ASP A 379 -20.37 -7.82 7.71
CA ASP A 379 -20.75 -6.58 8.39
C ASP A 379 -19.61 -5.54 8.37
N LYS A 380 -18.34 -5.99 8.42
CA LYS A 380 -17.15 -5.13 8.40
C LYS A 380 -16.65 -4.77 7.00
N PHE A 381 -16.62 -5.73 6.10
CA PHE A 381 -15.93 -5.65 4.81
C PHE A 381 -16.82 -6.01 3.62
N GLY A 382 -18.12 -6.21 3.85
CA GLY A 382 -19.07 -6.43 2.77
C GLY A 382 -19.07 -5.22 1.83
N GLY A 383 -19.12 -5.46 0.52
CA GLY A 383 -19.14 -4.40 -0.47
C GLY A 383 -18.77 -4.88 -1.86
N LEU A 384 -18.79 -3.94 -2.81
CA LEU A 384 -18.44 -4.17 -4.19
C LEU A 384 -16.98 -3.89 -4.45
N TYR A 385 -16.17 -4.93 -4.65
CA TYR A 385 -14.74 -4.82 -4.93
C TYR A 385 -14.47 -4.88 -6.43
N ILE A 386 -13.62 -4.00 -6.93
CA ILE A 386 -13.13 -4.04 -8.30
C ILE A 386 -11.64 -4.36 -8.26
N TYR A 387 -11.24 -5.39 -8.99
CA TYR A 387 -9.84 -5.80 -9.12
C TYR A 387 -9.37 -5.61 -10.56
N ARG A 388 -8.12 -5.18 -10.68
CA ARG A 388 -7.37 -5.16 -11.93
C ARG A 388 -6.03 -5.84 -11.70
N ASP A 389 -5.73 -6.88 -12.50
CA ASP A 389 -4.51 -7.65 -12.31
C ASP A 389 -4.37 -8.20 -10.87
N ASN A 390 -5.47 -8.66 -10.29
CA ASN A 390 -5.60 -9.16 -8.92
C ASN A 390 -5.34 -8.11 -7.80
N ILE A 391 -5.28 -6.83 -8.12
CA ILE A 391 -5.10 -5.74 -7.16
C ILE A 391 -6.34 -4.87 -7.12
N ARG A 392 -6.82 -4.58 -5.90
CA ARG A 392 -7.99 -3.75 -5.65
C ARG A 392 -7.84 -2.34 -6.23
N VAL A 393 -8.84 -1.91 -6.97
CA VAL A 393 -8.98 -0.55 -7.45
C VAL A 393 -9.72 0.27 -6.40
N LEU A 394 -9.02 1.20 -5.75
CA LEU A 394 -9.66 2.09 -4.79
C LEU A 394 -10.49 3.16 -5.50
N PRO A 395 -11.59 3.64 -4.88
CA PRO A 395 -12.04 3.34 -3.51
C PRO A 395 -13.06 2.19 -3.39
N TYR A 396 -13.26 1.39 -4.44
CA TYR A 396 -14.25 0.30 -4.43
C TYR A 396 -13.98 -0.71 -3.32
N GLY A 397 -15.08 -1.28 -2.77
CA GLY A 397 -15.09 -2.11 -1.56
C GLY A 397 -15.40 -1.31 -0.29
N ASP A 398 -15.62 0.01 -0.40
CA ASP A 398 -16.23 0.83 0.64
C ASP A 398 -17.70 1.07 0.26
N SER A 399 -18.60 0.95 1.23
CA SER A 399 -20.06 1.10 1.04
C SER A 399 -20.47 2.45 0.45
N ASP A 400 -19.67 3.50 0.67
CA ASP A 400 -19.92 4.84 0.14
C ASP A 400 -19.69 4.92 -1.38
N TYR A 401 -19.05 3.91 -1.97
CA TYR A 401 -18.72 3.83 -3.40
C TYR A 401 -19.43 2.69 -4.12
N ASP A 402 -20.64 2.33 -3.64
CA ASP A 402 -21.51 1.35 -4.30
C ASP A 402 -22.24 1.97 -5.52
N PHE A 403 -21.54 2.04 -6.65
CA PHE A 403 -22.06 2.65 -7.88
C PHE A 403 -23.21 1.84 -8.53
N LEU A 404 -23.48 0.62 -8.08
CA LEU A 404 -24.62 -0.19 -8.51
C LEU A 404 -25.83 -0.05 -7.58
N ASP A 405 -25.72 0.76 -6.51
CA ASP A 405 -26.75 0.93 -5.48
C ASP A 405 -27.20 -0.40 -4.80
N ILE A 406 -26.36 -1.44 -4.87
CA ILE A 406 -26.70 -2.79 -4.38
C ILE A 406 -26.83 -2.78 -2.86
N GLU A 407 -25.87 -2.21 -2.15
CA GLU A 407 -25.93 -2.09 -0.69
C GLU A 407 -27.11 -1.24 -0.24
N LYS A 408 -27.40 -0.17 -0.96
CA LYS A 408 -28.52 0.71 -0.67
C LYS A 408 -29.87 -0.01 -0.83
N ILE A 409 -30.02 -0.85 -1.85
CA ILE A 409 -31.20 -1.69 -2.05
C ILE A 409 -31.32 -2.68 -0.91
N VAL A 410 -30.22 -3.34 -0.54
CA VAL A 410 -30.18 -4.36 0.50
C VAL A 410 -30.43 -3.79 1.90
N ARG A 411 -29.82 -2.65 2.25
CA ARG A 411 -30.06 -1.98 3.54
C ARG A 411 -31.52 -1.58 3.71
N ASN A 412 -32.19 -1.17 2.65
CA ASN A 412 -33.61 -0.82 2.67
C ASN A 412 -34.52 -2.04 2.89
N GLU A 413 -34.05 -3.24 2.56
CA GLU A 413 -34.79 -4.50 2.71
C GLU A 413 -34.32 -5.36 3.90
N HIS A 414 -33.46 -4.83 4.78
CA HIS A 414 -32.84 -5.53 5.93
C HIS A 414 -32.03 -6.79 5.54
N GLN A 415 -31.41 -6.79 4.38
CA GLN A 415 -30.60 -7.90 3.88
C GLN A 415 -29.16 -7.45 3.62
N HIS A 416 -28.18 -8.27 3.98
CA HIS A 416 -26.76 -8.00 3.74
C HIS A 416 -26.25 -8.79 2.53
N ILE A 417 -25.63 -8.11 1.59
CA ILE A 417 -25.04 -8.71 0.38
C ILE A 417 -23.56 -8.32 0.31
N SER A 418 -22.69 -9.30 0.07
CA SER A 418 -21.27 -9.05 -0.25
C SER A 418 -21.02 -9.39 -1.70
N PHE A 419 -20.42 -8.46 -2.44
CA PHE A 419 -20.22 -8.56 -3.88
C PHE A 419 -18.76 -8.46 -4.29
N LEU A 420 -18.39 -9.17 -5.34
CA LEU A 420 -17.08 -9.13 -5.96
C LEU A 420 -17.21 -8.99 -7.48
N ILE A 421 -16.47 -8.03 -8.05
CA ILE A 421 -16.20 -7.95 -9.48
C ILE A 421 -14.70 -8.20 -9.70
N ASP A 422 -14.40 -9.29 -10.42
CA ASP A 422 -13.04 -9.70 -10.75
C ASP A 422 -12.69 -9.30 -12.19
N GLU A 423 -11.48 -8.77 -12.40
CA GLU A 423 -10.93 -8.34 -13.69
C GLU A 423 -11.84 -7.40 -14.51
N CYS A 424 -12.12 -6.24 -13.98
CA CYS A 424 -12.71 -5.16 -14.76
C CYS A 424 -11.61 -4.28 -15.38
N SER A 425 -11.43 -4.35 -16.69
CA SER A 425 -10.64 -3.38 -17.46
C SER A 425 -11.43 -2.07 -17.64
N VAL A 426 -12.03 -1.55 -16.59
CA VAL A 426 -12.77 -0.29 -16.66
C VAL A 426 -11.77 0.85 -16.67
N LEU A 427 -11.53 1.41 -17.84
CA LEU A 427 -11.00 2.75 -18.00
C LEU A 427 -12.12 3.72 -17.59
N LEU A 428 -12.18 4.08 -16.31
CA LEU A 428 -12.91 5.26 -15.91
C LEU A 428 -12.17 6.48 -16.44
N LYS A 429 -12.80 7.16 -17.39
CA LYS A 429 -12.39 8.51 -17.79
C LYS A 429 -12.75 9.52 -16.71
#